data_0935f0648be3c18a7acc8c36d95349a5
#
_entry.id   0935f0648be3c18a7acc8c36d95349a5
#
_cell.length_a   1.000
_cell.length_b   1.000
_cell.length_c   1.000
_cell.angle_alpha   90.00
_cell.angle_beta   90.00
_cell.angle_gamma   90.00
#
_symmetry.space_group_name_H-M   'P 1'
#
loop_
_entity.id
_entity.type
_entity.pdbx_description
1 polymer ?
#
loop_
_entity_poly.entity_id
_entity_poly.type
_entity_poly.pdbx_seq_one_letter_code
_entity_poly.pdbx_strand_id
1 'polypeptide(L)'
;MNLRRDAPKTGVPTERWVALLGHRDFPTDGVEDYCRYLGEALALQGVLLRIARVDWMGEGWLRALWKLRLERAGWNSSWILMQYTALAWSRRGFPFGALLVLGILRRQGLRCAVVYHEPIALKGAGLIGGIRTACQRWILRELHRQSDMSVMTAPTRTIDWLPQEDSKAVFIPIGPNIPAPPAANGDGAAKNGKPLTVAVYCVDPPPYRERELQDIAGAVLPAAKQGTPLRILFFGKGTVDAKDEIEQTFHQTGIEVSILGLLEPGKLQQSLLESDALLSVRGAVYLRRGTAIAGVACGLPIVGYADETDIFPLSEAGLRLVPRGDQPALARALADVLRDPNLREDLRARSRRAHRSIFAWDVIAKSFQEALTKPRALG
;
A
#
# COMPACT_ATOMS: atom_id res chain seq x y z
N MET A 1 -34.77 26.67 1.39
CA MET A 1 -33.56 27.33 0.87
C MET A 1 -32.71 26.24 0.26
N ASN A 2 -32.84 26.09 -1.09
CA ASN A 2 -32.25 24.96 -1.86
C ASN A 2 -30.75 25.20 -2.09
N LEU A 3 -29.86 24.52 -1.38
CA LEU A 3 -28.46 24.45 -1.72
C LEU A 3 -28.29 23.44 -2.89
N ARG A 4 -28.25 23.96 -4.10
CA ARG A 4 -27.79 23.22 -5.26
C ARG A 4 -26.32 22.83 -5.00
N ARG A 5 -26.06 21.53 -4.86
CA ARG A 5 -24.71 20.97 -5.00
C ARG A 5 -24.28 21.22 -6.44
N ASP A 6 -23.32 22.09 -6.64
CA ASP A 6 -22.65 22.25 -7.92
C ASP A 6 -21.98 20.93 -8.30
N ALA A 7 -22.46 20.31 -9.38
CA ALA A 7 -21.78 19.20 -10.00
C ALA A 7 -20.39 19.66 -10.47
N PRO A 8 -19.34 18.85 -10.32
CA PRO A 8 -18.00 19.22 -10.76
C PRO A 8 -18.04 19.53 -12.26
N LYS A 9 -17.54 20.70 -12.63
CA LYS A 9 -17.37 21.10 -14.03
C LYS A 9 -16.42 20.08 -14.68
N THR A 10 -16.95 19.21 -15.52
CA THR A 10 -16.16 18.32 -16.40
C THR A 10 -15.49 19.16 -17.48
N GLY A 11 -14.44 19.90 -17.11
CA GLY A 11 -13.54 20.51 -18.06
C GLY A 11 -12.75 19.42 -18.80
N VAL A 12 -12.48 19.62 -20.09
CA VAL A 12 -11.55 18.77 -20.85
C VAL A 12 -10.23 18.71 -20.07
N PRO A 13 -9.66 17.51 -19.80
CA PRO A 13 -8.40 17.39 -19.07
C PRO A 13 -7.33 18.25 -19.76
N THR A 14 -6.74 19.18 -19.00
CA THR A 14 -5.77 20.14 -19.53
C THR A 14 -4.38 19.55 -19.61
N GLU A 15 -4.13 18.47 -18.87
CA GLU A 15 -2.83 17.82 -18.77
C GLU A 15 -2.96 16.30 -18.92
N ARG A 16 -1.94 15.68 -19.53
CA ARG A 16 -1.90 14.22 -19.74
C ARG A 16 -0.60 13.66 -19.20
N TRP A 17 -0.71 12.63 -18.39
CA TRP A 17 0.42 11.87 -17.83
C TRP A 17 0.31 10.39 -18.24
N VAL A 18 1.43 9.68 -18.18
CA VAL A 18 1.48 8.23 -18.42
C VAL A 18 2.11 7.55 -17.22
N ALA A 19 1.40 6.62 -16.58
CA ALA A 19 1.97 5.67 -15.63
C ALA A 19 2.57 4.50 -16.42
N LEU A 20 3.88 4.32 -16.34
CA LEU A 20 4.58 3.25 -17.03
C LEU A 20 4.96 2.14 -16.04
N LEU A 21 4.37 0.96 -16.23
CA LEU A 21 4.56 -0.21 -15.40
C LEU A 21 5.50 -1.22 -16.09
N GLY A 22 6.18 -2.01 -15.28
CA GLY A 22 6.93 -3.19 -15.76
C GLY A 22 6.05 -4.43 -15.86
N HIS A 23 6.60 -5.60 -15.50
CA HIS A 23 5.87 -6.86 -15.48
C HIS A 23 4.71 -6.82 -14.47
N ARG A 24 3.60 -7.49 -14.83
CA ARG A 24 2.41 -7.62 -13.98
C ARG A 24 2.61 -8.68 -12.90
N ASP A 25 2.25 -8.38 -11.67
CA ASP A 25 2.16 -9.37 -10.60
C ASP A 25 0.83 -10.15 -10.66
N PHE A 26 0.80 -11.37 -10.15
CA PHE A 26 -0.37 -12.24 -10.13
C PHE A 26 -0.56 -12.82 -8.72
N PRO A 27 -1.82 -13.07 -8.30
CA PRO A 27 -3.10 -12.82 -8.98
C PRO A 27 -3.55 -11.36 -8.97
N THR A 28 -2.93 -10.50 -8.18
CA THR A 28 -3.25 -9.06 -8.05
C THR A 28 -2.00 -8.22 -8.24
N ASP A 29 -2.13 -7.09 -8.91
CA ASP A 29 -1.04 -6.12 -9.11
C ASP A 29 -1.32 -4.83 -8.32
N GLY A 30 -0.76 -4.74 -7.11
CA GLY A 30 -0.95 -3.59 -6.24
C GLY A 30 -0.42 -2.27 -6.81
N VAL A 31 0.55 -2.32 -7.74
CA VAL A 31 1.07 -1.12 -8.42
C VAL A 31 0.12 -0.66 -9.53
N GLU A 32 -0.52 -1.58 -10.24
CA GLU A 32 -1.56 -1.25 -11.22
C GLU A 32 -2.79 -0.65 -10.51
N ASP A 33 -3.23 -1.25 -9.39
CA ASP A 33 -4.31 -0.70 -8.58
C ASP A 33 -3.97 0.71 -8.06
N TYR A 34 -2.75 0.90 -7.57
CA TYR A 34 -2.25 2.23 -7.18
C TYR A 34 -2.38 3.24 -8.32
N CYS A 35 -1.92 2.89 -9.53
CA CYS A 35 -2.01 3.77 -10.69
C CYS A 35 -3.45 4.07 -11.11
N ARG A 36 -4.36 3.10 -10.98
CA ARG A 36 -5.78 3.28 -11.26
C ARG A 36 -6.43 4.26 -10.31
N TYR A 37 -6.27 4.09 -8.99
CA TYR A 37 -6.84 5.01 -8.00
C TYR A 37 -6.20 6.40 -8.06
N LEU A 38 -4.89 6.48 -8.28
CA LEU A 38 -4.23 7.77 -8.54
C LEU A 38 -4.80 8.45 -9.77
N GLY A 39 -5.04 7.70 -10.86
CA GLY A 39 -5.61 8.22 -12.10
C GLY A 39 -7.03 8.73 -11.92
N GLU A 40 -7.87 8.03 -11.16
CA GLU A 40 -9.22 8.48 -10.81
C GLU A 40 -9.20 9.80 -10.04
N ALA A 41 -8.31 9.94 -9.05
CA ALA A 41 -8.18 11.17 -8.28
C ALA A 41 -7.58 12.33 -9.09
N LEU A 42 -6.58 12.07 -9.93
CA LEU A 42 -5.99 13.06 -10.82
C LEU A 42 -7.00 13.57 -11.86
N ALA A 43 -7.89 12.70 -12.37
CA ALA A 43 -8.94 13.10 -13.31
C ALA A 43 -9.89 14.15 -12.71
N LEU A 44 -10.21 14.04 -11.42
CA LEU A 44 -11.00 15.06 -10.70
C LEU A 44 -10.28 16.40 -10.58
N GLN A 45 -8.96 16.42 -10.76
CA GLN A 45 -8.11 17.60 -10.71
C GLN A 45 -7.65 18.07 -12.12
N GLY A 46 -8.25 17.52 -13.19
CA GLY A 46 -7.99 17.91 -14.56
C GLY A 46 -6.77 17.26 -15.23
N VAL A 47 -6.21 16.20 -14.65
CA VAL A 47 -5.09 15.43 -15.21
C VAL A 47 -5.54 14.04 -15.62
N LEU A 48 -5.35 13.68 -16.89
CA LEU A 48 -5.62 12.34 -17.40
C LEU A 48 -4.37 11.46 -17.25
N LEU A 49 -4.42 10.43 -16.39
CA LEU A 49 -3.38 9.43 -16.25
C LEU A 49 -3.69 8.19 -17.09
N ARG A 50 -2.91 7.96 -18.14
CA ARG A 50 -2.96 6.72 -18.95
C ARG A 50 -2.02 5.69 -18.34
N ILE A 51 -2.45 4.43 -18.23
CA ILE A 51 -1.60 3.32 -17.85
C ILE A 51 -1.02 2.68 -19.11
N ALA A 52 0.31 2.51 -19.15
CA ALA A 52 1.05 1.78 -20.16
C ALA A 52 1.97 0.75 -19.50
N ARG A 53 2.32 -0.34 -20.21
CA ARG A 53 3.09 -1.44 -19.65
C ARG A 53 4.19 -1.91 -20.59
N VAL A 54 5.35 -2.24 -20.02
CA VAL A 54 6.44 -2.91 -20.72
C VAL A 54 6.38 -4.40 -20.34
N ASP A 55 5.71 -5.19 -21.16
CA ASP A 55 5.56 -6.65 -20.92
C ASP A 55 6.80 -7.44 -21.41
N TRP A 56 7.93 -7.16 -20.78
CA TRP A 56 9.20 -7.82 -21.11
C TRP A 56 9.22 -9.32 -20.77
N MET A 57 8.38 -9.79 -19.84
CA MET A 57 8.30 -11.21 -19.49
C MET A 57 7.48 -12.03 -20.48
N GLY A 58 6.36 -11.47 -20.98
CA GLY A 58 5.53 -12.15 -21.97
C GLY A 58 6.11 -12.07 -23.39
N GLU A 59 6.67 -10.91 -23.77
CA GLU A 59 7.09 -10.66 -25.13
C GLU A 59 8.62 -10.71 -25.35
N GLY A 60 9.41 -10.75 -24.27
CA GLY A 60 10.85 -10.58 -24.29
C GLY A 60 11.29 -9.12 -24.40
N TRP A 61 12.51 -8.81 -23.91
CA TRP A 61 13.01 -7.43 -23.80
C TRP A 61 13.09 -6.72 -25.16
N LEU A 62 13.58 -7.35 -26.22
CA LEU A 62 13.74 -6.70 -27.53
C LEU A 62 12.40 -6.23 -28.10
N ARG A 63 11.40 -7.10 -28.08
CA ARG A 63 10.07 -6.79 -28.60
C ARG A 63 9.35 -5.77 -27.74
N ALA A 64 9.43 -5.89 -26.39
CA ALA A 64 8.81 -4.96 -25.47
C ALA A 64 9.41 -3.54 -25.60
N LEU A 65 10.74 -3.40 -25.76
CA LEU A 65 11.39 -2.11 -25.97
C LEU A 65 11.07 -1.53 -27.35
N TRP A 66 10.97 -2.36 -28.39
CA TRP A 66 10.53 -1.90 -29.71
C TRP A 66 9.09 -1.39 -29.70
N LYS A 67 8.17 -2.12 -29.06
CA LYS A 67 6.79 -1.68 -28.84
C LYS A 67 6.72 -0.36 -28.08
N LEU A 68 7.45 -0.24 -26.97
CA LEU A 68 7.56 0.99 -26.21
C LEU A 68 7.97 2.17 -27.10
N ARG A 69 8.96 1.96 -27.99
CA ARG A 69 9.41 3.00 -28.94
C ARG A 69 8.33 3.43 -29.93
N LEU A 70 7.46 2.52 -30.36
CA LEU A 70 6.35 2.83 -31.26
C LEU A 70 5.18 3.51 -30.53
N GLU A 71 4.74 2.93 -29.43
CA GLU A 71 3.56 3.40 -28.70
C GLU A 71 3.72 4.81 -28.14
N ARG A 72 4.92 5.12 -27.62
CA ARG A 72 5.21 6.43 -27.02
C ARG A 72 5.10 7.60 -28.01
N ALA A 73 5.29 7.38 -29.32
CA ALA A 73 5.10 8.43 -30.33
C ALA A 73 3.67 9.00 -30.28
N GLY A 74 2.70 8.21 -29.81
CA GLY A 74 1.32 8.63 -29.57
C GLY A 74 1.05 9.18 -28.16
N TRP A 75 2.06 9.26 -27.28
CA TRP A 75 1.88 9.76 -25.92
C TRP A 75 2.04 11.29 -25.89
N ASN A 76 1.01 12.00 -26.20
CA ASN A 76 0.98 13.46 -25.99
C ASN A 76 0.84 13.73 -24.48
N SER A 77 1.94 13.54 -23.73
CA SER A 77 1.98 13.63 -22.27
C SER A 77 3.07 14.59 -21.78
N SER A 78 2.77 15.31 -20.70
CA SER A 78 3.73 16.21 -20.04
C SER A 78 4.68 15.46 -19.10
N TRP A 79 4.23 14.31 -18.52
CA TRP A 79 5.02 13.49 -17.63
C TRP A 79 4.84 11.99 -17.87
N ILE A 80 5.93 11.25 -17.69
CA ILE A 80 5.94 9.80 -17.58
C ILE A 80 6.25 9.43 -16.12
N LEU A 81 5.34 8.74 -15.44
CA LEU A 81 5.50 8.23 -14.08
C LEU A 81 5.93 6.78 -14.15
N MET A 82 7.23 6.51 -14.18
CA MET A 82 7.77 5.16 -14.21
C MET A 82 7.63 4.51 -12.83
N GLN A 83 6.84 3.44 -12.73
CA GLN A 83 6.62 2.71 -11.50
C GLN A 83 7.75 1.72 -11.25
N TYR A 84 8.44 1.85 -10.11
CA TYR A 84 9.60 1.02 -9.81
C TYR A 84 9.36 0.10 -8.60
N THR A 85 9.46 -1.20 -8.87
CA THR A 85 9.82 -2.25 -7.92
C THR A 85 10.90 -3.11 -8.57
N ALA A 86 11.79 -3.73 -7.79
CA ALA A 86 12.90 -4.49 -8.37
C ALA A 86 12.42 -5.68 -9.22
N LEU A 87 11.34 -6.34 -8.81
CA LEU A 87 10.80 -7.52 -9.49
C LEU A 87 9.94 -7.19 -10.71
N ALA A 88 9.32 -6.03 -10.78
CA ALA A 88 8.60 -5.60 -11.99
C ALA A 88 9.54 -5.42 -13.20
N TRP A 89 10.84 -5.20 -12.97
CA TRP A 89 11.86 -4.97 -14.00
C TRP A 89 12.90 -6.07 -14.09
N SER A 90 12.79 -7.16 -13.30
CA SER A 90 13.73 -8.27 -13.32
C SER A 90 13.21 -9.51 -12.60
N ARG A 91 13.32 -10.70 -13.20
CA ARG A 91 12.95 -11.98 -12.54
C ARG A 91 13.78 -12.32 -11.32
N ARG A 92 15.04 -11.86 -11.27
CA ARG A 92 16.02 -12.24 -10.24
C ARG A 92 16.46 -11.08 -9.36
N GLY A 93 15.80 -9.92 -9.48
CA GLY A 93 16.14 -8.72 -8.69
C GLY A 93 17.38 -7.97 -9.18
N PHE A 94 17.73 -8.06 -10.48
CA PHE A 94 18.75 -7.26 -11.15
C PHE A 94 18.08 -6.34 -12.19
N PRO A 95 17.45 -5.23 -11.80
CA PRO A 95 16.52 -4.47 -12.62
C PRO A 95 17.17 -3.50 -13.62
N PHE A 96 18.19 -3.98 -14.39
CA PHE A 96 18.84 -3.20 -15.46
C PHE A 96 17.85 -2.74 -16.55
N GLY A 97 16.79 -3.53 -16.77
CA GLY A 97 15.74 -3.17 -17.72
C GLY A 97 15.07 -1.84 -17.43
N ALA A 98 14.97 -1.47 -16.14
CA ALA A 98 14.44 -0.16 -15.75
C ALA A 98 15.31 0.99 -16.30
N LEU A 99 16.65 0.87 -16.23
CA LEU A 99 17.57 1.88 -16.78
C LEU A 99 17.46 1.95 -18.29
N LEU A 100 17.34 0.82 -18.99
CA LEU A 100 17.16 0.81 -20.45
C LEU A 100 15.88 1.54 -20.86
N VAL A 101 14.77 1.29 -20.18
CA VAL A 101 13.50 1.95 -20.42
C VAL A 101 13.60 3.46 -20.16
N LEU A 102 14.13 3.86 -19.00
CA LEU A 102 14.31 5.27 -18.67
C LEU A 102 15.22 5.97 -19.69
N GLY A 103 16.32 5.33 -20.09
CA GLY A 103 17.24 5.86 -21.12
C GLY A 103 16.58 6.06 -22.49
N ILE A 104 15.66 5.17 -22.89
CA ILE A 104 14.87 5.32 -24.13
C ILE A 104 13.94 6.53 -24.04
N LEU A 105 13.25 6.71 -22.91
CA LEU A 105 12.32 7.82 -22.70
C LEU A 105 13.06 9.17 -22.69
N ARG A 106 14.18 9.24 -21.99
CA ARG A 106 15.00 10.45 -21.87
C ARG A 106 15.59 10.93 -23.18
N ARG A 107 16.13 10.00 -24.01
CA ARG A 107 16.71 10.34 -25.32
C ARG A 107 15.73 11.04 -26.25
N GLN A 108 14.48 11.14 -25.89
CA GLN A 108 13.42 11.71 -26.70
C GLN A 108 12.77 12.93 -26.07
N GLY A 109 13.43 13.49 -25.06
CA GLY A 109 13.01 14.72 -24.42
C GLY A 109 11.77 14.57 -23.52
N LEU A 110 11.34 13.33 -23.21
CA LEU A 110 10.21 13.13 -22.31
C LEU A 110 10.62 13.41 -20.86
N ARG A 111 9.78 14.12 -20.12
CA ARG A 111 9.97 14.36 -18.69
C ARG A 111 9.57 13.11 -17.92
N CYS A 112 10.48 12.59 -17.11
CA CYS A 112 10.30 11.32 -16.40
C CYS A 112 10.41 11.50 -14.89
N ALA A 113 9.37 11.14 -14.17
CA ALA A 113 9.42 10.91 -12.73
C ALA A 113 9.48 9.40 -12.46
N VAL A 114 10.33 8.98 -11.53
CA VAL A 114 10.36 7.59 -11.06
C VAL A 114 9.66 7.51 -9.71
N VAL A 115 8.62 6.68 -9.63
CA VAL A 115 7.88 6.40 -8.39
C VAL A 115 8.43 5.12 -7.77
N TYR A 116 9.14 5.26 -6.65
CA TYR A 116 9.81 4.17 -5.98
C TYR A 116 8.90 3.50 -4.95
N HIS A 117 8.21 2.41 -5.34
CA HIS A 117 7.46 1.58 -4.41
C HIS A 117 8.38 0.77 -3.48
N GLU A 118 9.60 0.47 -3.95
CA GLU A 118 10.66 -0.17 -3.18
C GLU A 118 11.92 0.70 -3.22
N PRO A 119 11.99 1.80 -2.42
CA PRO A 119 13.14 2.71 -2.41
C PRO A 119 14.36 2.13 -1.70
N ILE A 120 14.24 1.00 -1.02
CA ILE A 120 15.31 0.32 -0.28
C ILE A 120 15.63 -1.00 -0.97
N ALA A 121 16.92 -1.25 -1.22
CA ALA A 121 17.37 -2.49 -1.83
C ALA A 121 17.04 -3.70 -0.95
N LEU A 122 16.60 -4.80 -1.58
CA LEU A 122 16.27 -6.05 -0.88
C LEU A 122 17.55 -6.65 -0.28
N LYS A 123 17.56 -6.86 1.03
CA LYS A 123 18.66 -7.56 1.71
C LYS A 123 18.63 -9.02 1.31
N GLY A 124 19.73 -9.54 0.75
CA GLY A 124 19.88 -10.95 0.40
C GLY A 124 20.95 -11.62 1.25
N ALA A 125 20.77 -12.90 1.55
CA ALA A 125 21.77 -13.71 2.24
C ALA A 125 22.84 -14.22 1.26
N GLY A 126 24.07 -14.41 1.75
CA GLY A 126 25.19 -14.95 1.01
C GLY A 126 25.75 -14.00 -0.06
N LEU A 127 26.76 -14.46 -0.79
CA LEU A 127 27.51 -13.66 -1.78
C LEU A 127 26.59 -13.10 -2.89
N ILE A 128 25.76 -13.95 -3.48
CA ILE A 128 24.82 -13.54 -4.55
C ILE A 128 23.81 -12.51 -4.02
N GLY A 129 23.34 -12.70 -2.77
CA GLY A 129 22.46 -11.73 -2.11
C GLY A 129 23.13 -10.36 -1.93
N GLY A 130 24.40 -10.34 -1.53
CA GLY A 130 25.20 -9.13 -1.41
C GLY A 130 25.39 -8.40 -2.74
N ILE A 131 25.77 -9.14 -3.81
CA ILE A 131 25.90 -8.58 -5.16
C ILE A 131 24.58 -8.00 -5.65
N ARG A 132 23.46 -8.69 -5.44
CA ARG A 132 22.12 -8.23 -5.81
C ARG A 132 21.76 -6.94 -5.08
N THR A 133 22.00 -6.87 -3.78
CA THR A 133 21.76 -5.66 -2.97
C THR A 133 22.58 -4.47 -3.46
N ALA A 134 23.87 -4.67 -3.73
CA ALA A 134 24.76 -3.65 -4.27
C ALA A 134 24.30 -3.16 -5.67
N CYS A 135 23.94 -4.11 -6.54
CA CYS A 135 23.40 -3.81 -7.87
C CYS A 135 22.08 -2.99 -7.79
N GLN A 136 21.15 -3.37 -6.92
CA GLN A 136 19.92 -2.63 -6.73
C GLN A 136 20.18 -1.22 -6.20
N ARG A 137 21.08 -1.03 -5.23
CA ARG A 137 21.45 0.30 -4.73
C ARG A 137 22.05 1.19 -5.82
N TRP A 138 22.90 0.61 -6.66
CA TRP A 138 23.47 1.33 -7.80
C TRP A 138 22.37 1.74 -8.80
N ILE A 139 21.45 0.82 -9.15
CA ILE A 139 20.35 1.09 -10.06
C ILE A 139 19.40 2.15 -9.50
N LEU A 140 19.06 2.10 -8.21
CA LEU A 140 18.23 3.11 -7.55
C LEU A 140 18.85 4.52 -7.67
N ARG A 141 20.16 4.65 -7.39
CA ARG A 141 20.89 5.90 -7.57
C ARG A 141 20.93 6.37 -9.01
N GLU A 142 21.14 5.45 -9.95
CA GLU A 142 21.23 5.78 -11.36
C GLU A 142 19.87 6.18 -11.95
N LEU A 143 18.79 5.51 -11.57
CA LEU A 143 17.43 5.92 -11.91
C LEU A 143 17.12 7.32 -11.35
N HIS A 144 17.50 7.58 -10.10
CA HIS A 144 17.36 8.88 -9.50
C HIS A 144 18.17 9.94 -10.25
N ARG A 145 19.44 9.67 -10.56
CA ARG A 145 20.31 10.58 -11.30
C ARG A 145 19.73 10.93 -12.69
N GLN A 146 19.17 9.94 -13.38
CA GLN A 146 18.65 10.10 -14.75
C GLN A 146 17.21 10.65 -14.81
N SER A 147 16.39 10.49 -13.79
CA SER A 147 15.00 11.00 -13.79
C SER A 147 14.97 12.52 -13.62
N ASP A 148 13.86 13.16 -13.96
CA ASP A 148 13.61 14.57 -13.69
C ASP A 148 13.08 14.79 -12.26
N MET A 149 12.35 13.82 -11.71
CA MET A 149 11.83 13.81 -10.36
C MET A 149 11.86 12.38 -9.81
N SER A 150 12.05 12.25 -8.51
CA SER A 150 11.97 10.98 -7.79
C SER A 150 10.90 11.05 -6.71
N VAL A 151 9.85 10.26 -6.87
CA VAL A 151 8.78 10.15 -5.87
C VAL A 151 9.06 8.94 -5.00
N MET A 152 9.36 9.17 -3.73
CA MET A 152 9.65 8.14 -2.74
C MET A 152 8.39 7.79 -1.96
N THR A 153 8.07 6.52 -1.82
CA THR A 153 6.94 6.05 -0.99
C THR A 153 7.35 5.80 0.47
N ALA A 154 8.59 6.11 0.82
CA ALA A 154 9.11 6.16 2.19
C ALA A 154 9.71 7.54 2.44
N PRO A 155 9.75 8.02 3.69
CA PRO A 155 10.37 9.31 4.02
C PRO A 155 11.81 9.37 3.53
N THR A 156 12.19 10.44 2.84
CA THR A 156 13.52 10.58 2.21
C THR A 156 14.65 10.41 3.21
N ARG A 157 14.45 10.84 4.46
CA ARG A 157 15.42 10.68 5.56
C ARG A 157 15.74 9.23 5.93
N THR A 158 14.86 8.28 5.55
CA THR A 158 15.04 6.83 5.83
C THR A 158 15.74 6.08 4.70
N ILE A 159 16.08 6.77 3.62
CA ILE A 159 16.66 6.17 2.42
C ILE A 159 18.17 6.42 2.42
N ASP A 160 18.91 5.38 2.74
CA ASP A 160 20.37 5.44 3.00
C ASP A 160 21.25 5.78 1.78
N TRP A 161 20.73 5.66 0.57
CA TRP A 161 21.43 5.97 -0.67
C TRP A 161 21.09 7.35 -1.24
N LEU A 162 20.04 8.02 -0.72
CA LEU A 162 19.58 9.32 -1.17
C LEU A 162 20.27 10.44 -0.39
N PRO A 163 20.75 11.53 -1.04
CA PRO A 163 21.19 12.73 -0.34
C PRO A 163 20.07 13.32 0.53
N GLN A 164 20.42 13.83 1.72
CA GLN A 164 19.40 14.29 2.68
C GLN A 164 18.62 15.53 2.20
N GLU A 165 19.27 16.43 1.46
CA GLU A 165 18.66 17.66 0.94
C GLU A 165 18.63 17.64 -0.59
N ASP A 166 17.90 16.69 -1.16
CA ASP A 166 17.79 16.60 -2.60
C ASP A 166 16.43 17.16 -3.07
N SER A 167 16.48 18.34 -3.70
CA SER A 167 15.28 19.01 -4.26
C SER A 167 14.57 18.22 -5.36
N LYS A 168 15.19 17.17 -5.88
CA LYS A 168 14.67 16.27 -6.90
C LYS A 168 13.90 15.10 -6.33
N ALA A 169 13.99 14.85 -5.02
CA ALA A 169 13.30 13.78 -4.34
C ALA A 169 12.15 14.33 -3.47
N VAL A 170 10.97 13.75 -3.61
CA VAL A 170 9.80 14.08 -2.80
C VAL A 170 9.23 12.83 -2.19
N PHE A 171 8.83 12.90 -0.92
CA PHE A 171 8.07 11.85 -0.27
C PHE A 171 6.57 12.03 -0.53
N ILE A 172 5.94 11.03 -1.14
CA ILE A 172 4.49 10.95 -1.29
C ILE A 172 4.08 9.53 -0.85
N PRO A 173 3.26 9.39 0.20
CA PRO A 173 2.86 8.07 0.69
C PRO A 173 1.99 7.33 -0.33
N ILE A 174 1.87 6.02 -0.18
CA ILE A 174 0.90 5.25 -0.97
C ILE A 174 -0.51 5.43 -0.40
N GLY A 175 -1.51 5.39 -1.29
CA GLY A 175 -2.91 5.36 -0.91
C GLY A 175 -3.45 3.94 -0.71
N PRO A 176 -4.68 3.79 -0.24
CA PRO A 176 -5.33 2.50 -0.04
C PRO A 176 -5.73 1.85 -1.37
N ASN A 177 -5.43 0.55 -1.53
CA ASN A 177 -5.86 -0.23 -2.70
C ASN A 177 -7.33 -0.72 -2.56
N ILE A 178 -8.19 0.17 -2.11
CA ILE A 178 -9.65 -0.01 -2.00
C ILE A 178 -10.34 1.28 -2.47
N PRO A 179 -11.61 1.23 -2.85
CA PRO A 179 -12.38 2.42 -3.18
C PRO A 179 -12.35 3.45 -2.05
N ALA A 180 -12.60 4.72 -2.36
CA ALA A 180 -12.76 5.73 -1.32
C ALA A 180 -13.92 5.32 -0.38
N PRO A 181 -13.70 5.27 0.95
CA PRO A 181 -14.79 4.94 1.87
C PRO A 181 -15.90 5.99 1.74
N PRO A 182 -17.17 5.59 1.87
CA PRO A 182 -18.27 6.53 1.88
C PRO A 182 -18.02 7.59 2.95
N ALA A 183 -18.37 8.83 2.65
CA ALA A 183 -18.30 9.90 3.64
C ALA A 183 -19.00 9.40 4.92
N ALA A 184 -18.28 9.38 6.04
CA ALA A 184 -18.80 8.87 7.29
C ALA A 184 -20.03 9.70 7.70
N ASN A 185 -21.20 9.21 7.37
CA ASN A 185 -22.42 9.61 8.05
C ASN A 185 -22.28 9.02 9.44
N GLY A 186 -22.11 9.90 10.41
CA GLY A 186 -21.84 9.70 11.80
C GLY A 186 -22.23 8.37 12.42
N ASP A 187 -21.53 8.03 13.47
CA ASP A 187 -21.80 7.00 14.44
C ASP A 187 -21.71 5.55 13.93
N GLY A 188 -20.59 4.95 14.22
CA GLY A 188 -20.57 3.52 14.45
C GLY A 188 -21.61 3.21 15.53
N ALA A 189 -22.87 3.04 15.12
CA ALA A 189 -23.94 2.65 16.01
C ALA A 189 -23.41 1.45 16.81
N ALA A 190 -23.38 1.62 18.14
CA ALA A 190 -22.99 0.54 19.04
C ALA A 190 -23.74 -0.70 18.57
N LYS A 191 -23.01 -1.71 18.12
CA LYS A 191 -23.55 -2.98 17.61
C LYS A 191 -24.04 -3.77 18.84
N ASN A 192 -25.06 -3.26 19.54
CA ASN A 192 -25.60 -3.88 20.75
C ASN A 192 -25.95 -5.33 20.48
N GLY A 193 -25.25 -6.24 21.14
CA GLY A 193 -25.49 -7.69 21.08
C GLY A 193 -24.83 -8.47 19.93
N LYS A 194 -24.11 -7.79 19.01
CA LYS A 194 -23.33 -8.49 17.97
C LYS A 194 -21.91 -8.81 18.43
N PRO A 195 -21.32 -9.92 17.99
CA PRO A 195 -19.92 -10.22 18.30
C PRO A 195 -18.99 -9.15 17.72
N LEU A 196 -17.94 -8.81 18.47
CA LEU A 196 -16.88 -7.95 17.95
C LEU A 196 -16.09 -8.70 16.89
N THR A 197 -15.80 -8.00 15.80
CA THR A 197 -15.19 -8.60 14.62
C THR A 197 -13.74 -8.16 14.46
N VAL A 198 -12.82 -9.13 14.47
CA VAL A 198 -11.40 -8.94 14.19
C VAL A 198 -11.12 -9.33 12.75
N ALA A 199 -10.61 -8.40 11.96
CA ALA A 199 -10.15 -8.64 10.60
C ALA A 199 -8.70 -9.14 10.59
N VAL A 200 -8.41 -10.14 9.77
CA VAL A 200 -7.07 -10.61 9.42
C VAL A 200 -6.93 -10.53 7.90
N TYR A 201 -6.03 -9.68 7.43
CA TYR A 201 -5.88 -9.44 5.99
C TYR A 201 -4.61 -10.09 5.46
N CYS A 202 -4.78 -11.15 4.69
CA CYS A 202 -3.79 -12.09 4.16
C CYS A 202 -3.15 -12.99 5.24
N VAL A 203 -2.71 -14.15 4.78
CA VAL A 203 -1.92 -15.12 5.56
C VAL A 203 -0.70 -15.51 4.72
N ASP A 204 0.47 -15.61 5.35
CA ASP A 204 1.70 -15.98 4.65
C ASP A 204 1.71 -17.47 4.23
N PRO A 205 2.44 -17.81 3.16
CA PRO A 205 2.68 -19.19 2.83
C PRO A 205 3.67 -19.85 3.82
N PRO A 206 3.78 -21.20 3.86
CA PRO A 206 4.85 -21.86 4.59
C PRO A 206 6.24 -21.33 4.16
N PRO A 207 7.21 -21.26 5.06
CA PRO A 207 7.23 -21.76 6.44
C PRO A 207 6.71 -20.75 7.48
N TYR A 208 6.22 -19.57 7.07
CA TYR A 208 5.85 -18.50 8.01
C TYR A 208 4.43 -18.63 8.57
N ARG A 209 3.55 -19.38 7.88
CA ARG A 209 2.13 -19.54 8.19
C ARG A 209 1.87 -20.02 9.60
N GLU A 210 2.54 -21.08 10.02
CA GLU A 210 2.30 -21.69 11.34
C GLU A 210 2.51 -20.67 12.47
N ARG A 211 3.63 -19.95 12.42
CA ARG A 211 3.92 -18.92 13.42
C ARG A 211 2.89 -17.78 13.39
N GLU A 212 2.48 -17.37 12.20
CA GLU A 212 1.46 -16.33 12.04
C GLU A 212 0.12 -16.74 12.65
N LEU A 213 -0.33 -17.99 12.39
CA LEU A 213 -1.56 -18.53 13.01
C LEU A 213 -1.45 -18.65 14.53
N GLN A 214 -0.28 -19.04 15.05
CA GLN A 214 -0.01 -19.04 16.49
C GLN A 214 -0.10 -17.63 17.08
N ASP A 215 0.44 -16.62 16.42
CA ASP A 215 0.36 -15.23 16.86
C ASP A 215 -1.08 -14.70 16.82
N ILE A 216 -1.86 -15.04 15.78
CA ILE A 216 -3.28 -14.69 15.69
C ILE A 216 -4.07 -15.36 16.83
N ALA A 217 -3.91 -16.66 17.02
CA ALA A 217 -4.60 -17.39 18.07
C ALA A 217 -4.21 -16.87 19.47
N GLY A 218 -2.91 -16.67 19.71
CA GLY A 218 -2.39 -16.11 20.94
C GLY A 218 -2.92 -14.72 21.29
N ALA A 219 -3.22 -13.91 20.28
CA ALA A 219 -3.81 -12.59 20.47
C ALA A 219 -5.32 -12.66 20.75
N VAL A 220 -6.06 -13.53 20.06
CA VAL A 220 -7.54 -13.54 20.06
C VAL A 220 -8.12 -14.41 21.18
N LEU A 221 -7.57 -15.59 21.44
CA LEU A 221 -8.11 -16.53 22.43
C LEU A 221 -8.23 -15.97 23.85
N PRO A 222 -7.25 -15.18 24.36
CA PRO A 222 -7.40 -14.57 25.68
C PRO A 222 -8.56 -13.58 25.79
N ALA A 223 -8.87 -12.84 24.73
CA ALA A 223 -10.01 -11.92 24.70
C ALA A 223 -11.35 -12.68 24.70
N ALA A 224 -11.45 -13.77 23.95
CA ALA A 224 -12.64 -14.63 23.91
C ALA A 224 -12.93 -15.31 25.26
N LYS A 225 -11.89 -15.82 25.94
CA LYS A 225 -12.02 -16.48 27.27
C LYS A 225 -12.57 -15.54 28.34
N GLN A 226 -12.49 -14.24 28.15
CA GLN A 226 -13.00 -13.24 29.09
C GLN A 226 -14.47 -12.84 28.82
N GLY A 227 -15.20 -13.65 28.02
CA GLY A 227 -16.63 -13.50 27.80
C GLY A 227 -17.02 -12.50 26.70
N THR A 228 -16.06 -11.98 25.93
CA THR A 228 -16.36 -11.14 24.77
C THR A 228 -16.72 -12.04 23.58
N PRO A 229 -17.96 -11.99 23.04
CA PRO A 229 -18.29 -12.70 21.82
C PRO A 229 -17.46 -12.18 20.65
N LEU A 230 -16.69 -13.07 20.02
CA LEU A 230 -15.76 -12.69 18.95
C LEU A 230 -16.06 -13.42 17.66
N ARG A 231 -15.85 -12.71 16.56
CA ARG A 231 -15.81 -13.23 15.20
C ARG A 231 -14.47 -12.83 14.56
N ILE A 232 -13.87 -13.74 13.80
CA ILE A 232 -12.67 -13.46 13.01
C ILE A 232 -13.02 -13.57 11.53
N LEU A 233 -12.64 -12.56 10.75
CA LEU A 233 -12.74 -12.56 9.30
C LEU A 233 -11.35 -12.69 8.69
N PHE A 234 -11.09 -13.80 8.01
CA PHE A 234 -9.89 -14.00 7.20
C PHE A 234 -10.21 -13.68 5.73
N PHE A 235 -9.47 -12.75 5.13
CA PHE A 235 -9.62 -12.43 3.71
C PHE A 235 -8.27 -12.04 3.09
N GLY A 236 -8.21 -12.12 1.75
CA GLY A 236 -7.01 -11.83 0.99
C GLY A 236 -6.17 -13.07 0.66
N LYS A 237 -4.97 -12.82 0.16
CA LYS A 237 -4.06 -13.86 -0.35
C LYS A 237 -3.66 -14.83 0.76
N GLY A 238 -3.63 -16.12 0.42
CA GLY A 238 -3.17 -17.19 1.30
C GLY A 238 -4.22 -17.73 2.29
N THR A 239 -5.35 -17.03 2.48
CA THR A 239 -6.35 -17.43 3.50
C THR A 239 -7.10 -18.71 3.11
N VAL A 240 -7.39 -18.91 1.82
CA VAL A 240 -8.00 -20.15 1.31
C VAL A 240 -7.02 -21.32 1.40
N ASP A 241 -5.75 -21.08 1.07
CA ASP A 241 -4.69 -22.09 1.14
C ASP A 241 -4.38 -22.52 2.58
N ALA A 242 -4.72 -21.68 3.56
CA ALA A 242 -4.54 -21.91 4.99
C ALA A 242 -5.83 -22.37 5.68
N LYS A 243 -6.88 -22.71 4.93
CA LYS A 243 -8.23 -22.95 5.48
C LYS A 243 -8.23 -24.03 6.56
N ASP A 244 -7.65 -25.18 6.28
CA ASP A 244 -7.67 -26.32 7.18
C ASP A 244 -6.90 -26.01 8.49
N GLU A 245 -5.75 -25.33 8.35
CA GLU A 245 -4.96 -24.92 9.52
C GLU A 245 -5.67 -23.84 10.36
N ILE A 246 -6.39 -22.92 9.72
CA ILE A 246 -7.20 -21.91 10.40
C ILE A 246 -8.35 -22.59 11.15
N GLU A 247 -9.11 -23.45 10.48
CA GLU A 247 -10.24 -24.20 11.10
C GLU A 247 -9.75 -25.05 12.27
N GLN A 248 -8.64 -25.74 12.12
CA GLN A 248 -8.02 -26.52 13.21
C GLN A 248 -7.59 -25.64 14.39
N THR A 249 -6.97 -24.49 14.11
CA THR A 249 -6.48 -23.55 15.14
C THR A 249 -7.61 -23.04 16.03
N PHE A 250 -8.79 -22.80 15.46
CA PHE A 250 -9.95 -22.25 16.15
C PHE A 250 -11.03 -23.28 16.49
N HIS A 251 -10.77 -24.57 16.23
CA HIS A 251 -11.70 -25.65 16.58
C HIS A 251 -12.05 -25.62 18.06
N GLN A 252 -13.33 -25.72 18.39
CA GLN A 252 -13.88 -25.74 19.78
C GLN A 252 -13.54 -24.51 20.64
N THR A 253 -13.11 -23.40 20.05
CA THR A 253 -12.78 -22.18 20.83
C THR A 253 -13.99 -21.30 21.13
N GLY A 254 -15.16 -21.57 20.53
CA GLY A 254 -16.35 -20.71 20.60
C GLY A 254 -16.26 -19.42 19.78
N ILE A 255 -15.20 -19.23 19.02
CA ILE A 255 -15.03 -18.07 18.12
C ILE A 255 -15.63 -18.38 16.76
N GLU A 256 -16.46 -17.48 16.25
CA GLU A 256 -16.98 -17.57 14.87
C GLU A 256 -15.84 -17.23 13.88
N VAL A 257 -15.51 -18.16 12.99
CA VAL A 257 -14.48 -17.97 11.96
C VAL A 257 -15.11 -17.94 10.58
N SER A 258 -14.75 -16.93 9.79
CA SER A 258 -15.16 -16.82 8.38
C SER A 258 -13.92 -16.62 7.50
N ILE A 259 -13.76 -17.49 6.48
CA ILE A 259 -12.64 -17.45 5.53
C ILE A 259 -13.20 -17.05 4.17
N LEU A 260 -12.96 -15.81 3.76
CA LEU A 260 -13.57 -15.18 2.60
C LEU A 260 -12.71 -15.22 1.33
N GLY A 261 -11.42 -15.57 1.47
CA GLY A 261 -10.49 -15.61 0.34
C GLY A 261 -10.20 -14.24 -0.26
N LEU A 262 -9.82 -14.22 -1.55
CA LEU A 262 -9.65 -12.98 -2.30
C LEU A 262 -11.00 -12.34 -2.54
N LEU A 263 -11.13 -11.07 -2.16
CA LEU A 263 -12.33 -10.28 -2.32
C LEU A 263 -12.15 -9.21 -3.39
N GLU A 264 -13.21 -8.92 -4.13
CA GLU A 264 -13.30 -7.72 -4.94
C GLU A 264 -13.17 -6.46 -4.07
N PRO A 265 -12.57 -5.37 -4.58
CA PRO A 265 -12.24 -4.18 -3.77
C PRO A 265 -13.41 -3.61 -2.95
N GLY A 266 -14.63 -3.61 -3.50
CA GLY A 266 -15.83 -3.13 -2.78
C GLY A 266 -16.24 -4.05 -1.62
N LYS A 267 -16.17 -5.38 -1.81
CA LYS A 267 -16.46 -6.37 -0.76
C LYS A 267 -15.38 -6.36 0.32
N LEU A 268 -14.11 -6.19 -0.07
CA LEU A 268 -13.00 -6.01 0.85
C LEU A 268 -13.22 -4.79 1.75
N GLN A 269 -13.56 -3.66 1.15
CA GLN A 269 -13.89 -2.44 1.88
C GLN A 269 -15.04 -2.66 2.86
N GLN A 270 -16.12 -3.30 2.42
CA GLN A 270 -17.27 -3.60 3.28
C GLN A 270 -16.86 -4.47 4.47
N SER A 271 -16.08 -5.55 4.24
CA SER A 271 -15.59 -6.42 5.32
C SER A 271 -14.74 -5.67 6.32
N LEU A 272 -13.90 -4.74 5.86
CA LEU A 272 -13.12 -3.87 6.75
C LEU A 272 -14.03 -2.91 7.54
N LEU A 273 -15.00 -2.25 6.90
CA LEU A 273 -15.93 -1.34 7.58
C LEU A 273 -16.81 -2.04 8.63
N GLU A 274 -17.12 -3.31 8.43
CA GLU A 274 -17.87 -4.13 9.37
C GLU A 274 -17.03 -4.63 10.55
N SER A 275 -15.71 -4.51 10.49
CA SER A 275 -14.78 -4.96 11.52
C SER A 275 -14.59 -3.94 12.65
N ASP A 276 -14.15 -4.42 13.81
CA ASP A 276 -13.89 -3.59 14.99
C ASP A 276 -12.40 -3.31 15.19
N ALA A 277 -11.54 -4.21 14.72
CA ALA A 277 -10.09 -4.04 14.69
C ALA A 277 -9.47 -4.81 13.52
N LEU A 278 -8.32 -4.35 13.03
CA LEU A 278 -7.45 -5.10 12.11
C LEU A 278 -6.25 -5.65 12.88
N LEU A 279 -6.09 -6.97 12.90
CA LEU A 279 -4.93 -7.64 13.46
C LEU A 279 -3.89 -7.90 12.37
N SER A 280 -2.71 -7.31 12.52
CA SER A 280 -1.62 -7.35 11.53
C SER A 280 -0.38 -7.98 12.13
N VAL A 281 -0.19 -9.28 11.92
CA VAL A 281 0.93 -10.07 12.47
C VAL A 281 1.91 -10.61 11.41
N ARG A 282 1.64 -10.38 10.13
CA ARG A 282 2.58 -10.67 9.02
C ARG A 282 3.83 -9.79 9.07
N GLY A 283 4.73 -10.05 10.02
CA GLY A 283 5.85 -9.16 10.31
C GLY A 283 5.40 -7.82 10.89
N ALA A 284 6.31 -6.85 10.96
CA ALA A 284 5.99 -5.53 11.49
C ALA A 284 5.10 -4.71 10.53
N VAL A 285 4.30 -3.82 11.12
CA VAL A 285 3.58 -2.79 10.38
C VAL A 285 4.58 -1.73 9.93
N TYR A 286 4.60 -1.43 8.65
CA TYR A 286 5.44 -0.39 8.06
C TYR A 286 4.66 0.46 7.06
N LEU A 287 5.19 1.66 6.77
CA LEU A 287 4.48 2.71 6.03
C LEU A 287 3.92 2.28 4.66
N ARG A 288 4.55 1.33 3.99
CA ARG A 288 4.13 0.86 2.66
C ARG A 288 3.30 -0.44 2.71
N ARG A 289 2.79 -0.80 3.89
CA ARG A 289 1.93 -1.98 4.03
C ARG A 289 0.50 -1.65 3.60
N GLY A 290 0.16 -1.98 2.36
CA GLY A 290 -1.16 -1.69 1.77
C GLY A 290 -2.33 -2.20 2.61
N THR A 291 -2.18 -3.37 3.29
CA THR A 291 -3.22 -3.92 4.18
C THR A 291 -3.49 -3.00 5.38
N ALA A 292 -2.45 -2.42 5.97
CA ALA A 292 -2.60 -1.47 7.07
C ALA A 292 -3.25 -0.15 6.59
N ILE A 293 -2.81 0.36 5.42
CA ILE A 293 -3.39 1.58 4.85
C ILE A 293 -4.86 1.39 4.48
N ALA A 294 -5.25 0.20 3.99
CA ALA A 294 -6.65 -0.13 3.77
C ALA A 294 -7.47 -0.11 5.09
N GLY A 295 -6.91 -0.65 6.17
CA GLY A 295 -7.51 -0.55 7.51
C GLY A 295 -7.65 0.89 7.98
N VAL A 296 -6.61 1.72 7.81
CA VAL A 296 -6.65 3.16 8.13
C VAL A 296 -7.72 3.88 7.33
N ALA A 297 -7.86 3.59 6.04
CA ALA A 297 -8.88 4.19 5.18
C ALA A 297 -10.31 3.86 5.65
N CYS A 298 -10.52 2.64 6.14
CA CYS A 298 -11.80 2.24 6.75
C CYS A 298 -11.98 2.70 8.20
N GLY A 299 -11.04 3.48 8.74
CA GLY A 299 -11.11 3.98 10.11
C GLY A 299 -10.93 2.90 11.18
N LEU A 300 -10.20 1.81 10.89
CA LEU A 300 -9.99 0.74 11.85
C LEU A 300 -8.84 1.06 12.81
N PRO A 301 -8.96 0.66 14.10
CA PRO A 301 -7.81 0.41 14.95
C PRO A 301 -6.97 -0.72 14.37
N ILE A 302 -5.65 -0.55 14.34
CA ILE A 302 -4.72 -1.58 13.88
C ILE A 302 -3.89 -2.05 15.06
N VAL A 303 -3.98 -3.34 15.37
CA VAL A 303 -3.15 -4.00 16.37
C VAL A 303 -2.13 -4.88 15.66
N GLY A 304 -0.86 -4.78 16.01
CA GLY A 304 0.17 -5.54 15.32
C GLY A 304 1.57 -5.37 15.89
N TYR A 305 2.54 -5.89 15.16
CA TYR A 305 3.95 -5.78 15.54
C TYR A 305 4.61 -4.53 14.95
N ALA A 306 5.55 -3.97 15.71
CA ALA A 306 6.48 -2.93 15.27
C ALA A 306 7.90 -3.48 15.21
N ASP A 307 8.69 -2.96 14.27
CA ASP A 307 10.14 -2.96 14.30
C ASP A 307 10.63 -1.53 14.65
N GLU A 308 11.93 -1.35 14.83
CA GLU A 308 12.57 -0.05 15.10
C GLU A 308 12.54 0.92 13.89
N THR A 309 11.71 0.64 12.89
CA THR A 309 11.62 1.44 11.66
C THR A 309 10.75 2.66 11.87
N ASP A 310 11.18 3.81 11.35
CA ASP A 310 10.33 5.00 11.28
C ASP A 310 9.11 4.73 10.38
N ILE A 311 7.94 4.80 10.97
CA ILE A 311 6.65 4.59 10.29
C ILE A 311 5.86 5.88 10.09
N PHE A 312 6.45 7.06 10.38
CA PHE A 312 5.79 8.34 10.10
C PHE A 312 5.56 8.51 8.59
N PRO A 313 4.37 8.94 8.13
CA PRO A 313 3.24 9.46 8.92
C PRO A 313 2.18 8.40 9.32
N LEU A 314 2.39 7.11 9.09
CA LEU A 314 1.43 6.08 9.47
C LEU A 314 1.20 6.02 10.99
N SER A 315 2.20 6.43 11.78
CA SER A 315 2.10 6.57 13.25
C SER A 315 1.01 7.54 13.72
N GLU A 316 0.53 8.45 12.85
CA GLU A 316 -0.59 9.34 13.15
C GLU A 316 -1.95 8.60 13.18
N ALA A 317 -2.03 7.42 12.58
CA ALA A 317 -3.24 6.60 12.58
C ALA A 317 -3.48 5.90 13.92
N GLY A 318 -4.61 5.25 14.04
CA GLY A 318 -5.03 4.52 15.23
C GLY A 318 -4.33 3.17 15.38
N LEU A 319 -3.04 3.19 15.69
CA LEU A 319 -2.20 2.01 15.82
C LEU A 319 -1.97 1.67 17.30
N ARG A 320 -1.99 0.35 17.61
CA ARG A 320 -1.52 -0.25 18.86
C ARG A 320 -0.47 -1.29 18.50
N LEU A 321 0.77 -0.86 18.40
CA LEU A 321 1.89 -1.70 18.00
C LEU A 321 2.71 -2.13 19.20
N VAL A 322 3.19 -3.37 19.16
CA VAL A 322 4.02 -3.97 20.20
C VAL A 322 5.31 -4.52 19.58
N PRO A 323 6.37 -4.74 20.35
CA PRO A 323 7.60 -5.33 19.84
C PRO A 323 7.35 -6.66 19.14
N ARG A 324 8.04 -6.90 18.04
CA ARG A 324 7.89 -8.12 17.24
C ARG A 324 8.21 -9.35 18.07
N GLY A 325 7.25 -10.30 18.11
CA GLY A 325 7.36 -11.54 18.87
C GLY A 325 6.92 -11.45 20.32
N ASP A 326 6.55 -10.26 20.82
CA ASP A 326 5.94 -10.12 22.15
C ASP A 326 4.45 -10.47 22.08
N GLN A 327 4.17 -11.76 22.01
CA GLN A 327 2.81 -12.30 21.92
C GLN A 327 1.93 -11.92 23.13
N PRO A 328 2.42 -11.94 24.39
CA PRO A 328 1.64 -11.45 25.53
C PRO A 328 1.25 -9.97 25.42
N ALA A 329 2.14 -9.11 24.94
CA ALA A 329 1.81 -7.70 24.71
C ALA A 329 0.80 -7.52 23.57
N LEU A 330 0.90 -8.33 22.50
CA LEU A 330 -0.06 -8.31 21.39
C LEU A 330 -1.46 -8.70 21.87
N ALA A 331 -1.56 -9.75 22.71
CA ALA A 331 -2.82 -10.19 23.30
C ALA A 331 -3.46 -9.09 24.19
N ARG A 332 -2.66 -8.44 25.03
CA ARG A 332 -3.13 -7.31 25.85
C ARG A 332 -3.60 -6.15 24.97
N ALA A 333 -2.81 -5.75 23.97
CA ALA A 333 -3.15 -4.65 23.08
C ALA A 333 -4.47 -4.88 22.34
N LEU A 334 -4.69 -6.11 21.84
CA LEU A 334 -5.95 -6.47 21.19
C LEU A 334 -7.11 -6.48 22.18
N ALA A 335 -6.93 -7.08 23.34
CA ALA A 335 -7.95 -7.14 24.40
C ALA A 335 -8.38 -5.74 24.86
N ASP A 336 -7.44 -4.80 25.03
CA ASP A 336 -7.72 -3.41 25.39
C ASP A 336 -8.62 -2.74 24.34
N VAL A 337 -8.27 -2.87 23.05
CA VAL A 337 -9.05 -2.32 21.93
C VAL A 337 -10.45 -2.93 21.87
N LEU A 338 -10.58 -4.23 22.11
CA LEU A 338 -11.88 -4.91 22.04
C LEU A 338 -12.80 -4.58 23.22
N ARG A 339 -12.24 -4.39 24.43
CA ARG A 339 -13.02 -4.16 25.65
C ARG A 339 -13.36 -2.70 25.91
N ASP A 340 -12.48 -1.78 25.53
CA ASP A 340 -12.68 -0.36 25.77
C ASP A 340 -13.25 0.33 24.54
N PRO A 341 -14.57 0.63 24.53
CA PRO A 341 -15.20 1.33 23.42
C PRO A 341 -14.64 2.74 23.19
N ASN A 342 -14.19 3.43 24.26
CA ASN A 342 -13.64 4.79 24.14
C ASN A 342 -12.27 4.76 23.47
N LEU A 343 -11.39 3.84 23.91
CA LEU A 343 -10.10 3.62 23.26
C LEU A 343 -10.30 3.25 21.78
N ARG A 344 -11.23 2.34 21.51
CA ARG A 344 -11.51 1.92 20.12
C ARG A 344 -11.99 3.08 19.26
N GLU A 345 -12.86 3.94 19.79
CA GLU A 345 -13.36 5.11 19.05
C GLU A 345 -12.27 6.18 18.87
N ASP A 346 -11.43 6.43 19.87
CA ASP A 346 -10.26 7.31 19.71
C ASP A 346 -9.34 6.83 18.58
N LEU A 347 -8.98 5.55 18.58
CA LEU A 347 -8.15 4.96 17.53
C LEU A 347 -8.84 5.03 16.15
N ARG A 348 -10.15 4.81 16.08
CA ARG A 348 -10.94 4.99 14.85
C ARG A 348 -10.88 6.43 14.36
N ALA A 349 -11.05 7.38 15.25
CA ALA A 349 -11.00 8.82 14.93
C ALA A 349 -9.61 9.20 14.39
N ARG A 350 -8.54 8.69 15.00
CA ARG A 350 -7.15 8.89 14.52
C ARG A 350 -6.96 8.30 13.12
N SER A 351 -7.39 7.05 12.87
CA SER A 351 -7.30 6.43 11.54
C SER A 351 -8.06 7.24 10.49
N ARG A 352 -9.30 7.66 10.76
CA ARG A 352 -10.08 8.50 9.85
C ARG A 352 -9.41 9.84 9.58
N ARG A 353 -8.77 10.46 10.58
CA ARG A 353 -8.05 11.73 10.43
C ARG A 353 -6.81 11.52 9.55
N ALA A 354 -5.98 10.54 9.86
CA ALA A 354 -4.78 10.21 9.09
C ALA A 354 -5.14 9.89 7.62
N HIS A 355 -6.20 9.12 7.39
CA HIS A 355 -6.67 8.86 6.03
C HIS A 355 -6.98 10.17 5.30
N ARG A 356 -7.87 11.02 5.86
CA ARG A 356 -8.32 12.25 5.20
C ARG A 356 -7.20 13.26 4.94
N SER A 357 -6.21 13.35 5.83
CA SER A 357 -5.15 14.36 5.71
C SER A 357 -3.88 13.88 5.01
N ILE A 358 -3.68 12.56 4.87
CA ILE A 358 -2.39 12.00 4.41
C ILE A 358 -2.58 10.94 3.31
N PHE A 359 -3.48 9.97 3.54
CA PHE A 359 -3.56 8.77 2.69
C PHE A 359 -4.72 8.79 1.69
N ALA A 360 -5.58 9.81 1.72
CA ALA A 360 -6.66 9.94 0.75
C ALA A 360 -6.10 10.23 -0.65
N TRP A 361 -6.72 9.66 -1.66
CA TRP A 361 -6.22 9.75 -3.02
C TRP A 361 -6.23 11.16 -3.61
N ASP A 362 -7.18 12.02 -3.18
CA ASP A 362 -7.22 13.44 -3.56
C ASP A 362 -6.02 14.23 -3.00
N VAL A 363 -5.61 13.93 -1.76
CA VAL A 363 -4.41 14.51 -1.12
C VAL A 363 -3.14 14.03 -1.84
N ILE A 364 -3.05 12.73 -2.14
CA ILE A 364 -1.92 12.16 -2.87
C ILE A 364 -1.84 12.74 -4.28
N ALA A 365 -2.95 12.81 -5.02
CA ALA A 365 -3.01 13.38 -6.36
C ALA A 365 -2.56 14.87 -6.35
N LYS A 366 -3.01 15.64 -5.37
CA LYS A 366 -2.56 17.02 -5.19
C LYS A 366 -1.06 17.11 -4.95
N SER A 367 -0.51 16.24 -4.10
CA SER A 367 0.94 16.17 -3.84
C SER A 367 1.74 15.85 -5.11
N PHE A 368 1.24 14.97 -5.98
CA PHE A 368 1.83 14.71 -7.29
C PHE A 368 1.81 15.95 -8.20
N GLN A 369 0.67 16.64 -8.28
CA GLN A 369 0.58 17.87 -9.09
C GLN A 369 1.55 18.93 -8.58
N GLU A 370 1.57 19.19 -7.27
CA GLU A 370 2.49 20.16 -6.69
C GLU A 370 3.96 19.83 -6.95
N ALA A 371 4.33 18.54 -6.86
CA ALA A 371 5.69 18.10 -7.10
C ALA A 371 6.12 18.22 -8.57
N LEU A 372 5.20 17.96 -9.51
CA LEU A 372 5.51 17.87 -10.92
C LEU A 372 5.28 19.19 -11.69
N THR A 373 4.49 20.13 -11.13
CA THR A 373 4.21 21.42 -11.76
C THR A 373 5.05 22.57 -11.21
N LYS A 374 5.70 22.44 -10.04
CA LYS A 374 6.60 23.47 -9.53
C LYS A 374 7.71 23.80 -10.53
N PRO A 375 7.91 25.08 -10.89
CA PRO A 375 9.07 25.47 -11.68
C PRO A 375 10.34 25.05 -10.92
N ARG A 376 11.26 24.35 -11.58
CA ARG A 376 12.59 24.16 -11.01
C ARG A 376 13.24 25.53 -10.82
N ALA A 377 13.69 25.86 -9.61
CA ALA A 377 14.70 26.87 -9.46
C ALA A 377 15.90 26.43 -10.32
N LEU A 378 16.17 27.17 -11.37
CA LEU A 378 17.38 27.01 -12.17
C LEU A 378 18.54 27.31 -11.23
N GLY A 379 19.20 26.25 -10.71
CA GLY A 379 20.47 26.32 -10.02
C GLY A 379 21.62 26.25 -10.98
#